data_8a01fb0aeaaeec822d9a87844cf8c661
#
_entry.id   8a01fb0aeaaeec822d9a87844cf8c661
#
_cell.length_a   1.000
_cell.length_b   1.000
_cell.length_c   1.000
_cell.angle_alpha   90.00
_cell.angle_beta   90.00
_cell.angle_gamma   90.00
#
_symmetry.space_group_name_H-M   'P 1'
#
loop_
_entity.id
_entity.type
_entity.pdbx_description
1 polymer ?
#
loop_
_entity_poly.entity_id
_entity_poly.type
_entity_poly.pdbx_seq_one_letter_code
_entity_poly.pdbx_strand_id
1 'polypeptide(L)' 'MITVMQSQDFTLHTEYIDLSQLLKAAGFAMSGGEAKMFVTEGLVMVNGEPESRKRRKLRGGDVVVFNNEHKVCIITT' A
#
# COMPACT_ATOMS: atom_id res chain seq x y z
N MET A 1 19.59 -16.82 -2.22
CA MET A 1 18.70 -16.61 -1.07
C MET A 1 17.30 -16.29 -1.55
N ILE A 2 16.32 -17.00 -1.06
CA ILE A 2 14.94 -16.76 -1.44
C ILE A 2 14.37 -15.70 -0.51
N THR A 3 13.90 -14.59 -1.08
CA THR A 3 13.22 -13.57 -0.30
C THR A 3 11.74 -13.92 -0.25
N VAL A 4 11.22 -14.14 0.96
CA VAL A 4 9.80 -14.42 1.14
C VAL A 4 9.09 -13.09 1.38
N MET A 5 8.16 -12.75 0.48
CA MET A 5 7.36 -11.55 0.63
C MET A 5 6.31 -11.77 1.72
N GLN A 6 6.27 -10.87 2.69
CA GLN A 6 5.26 -10.90 3.73
C GLN A 6 3.95 -10.36 3.19
N SER A 7 2.88 -11.06 3.47
CA SER A 7 1.56 -10.70 2.95
C SER A 7 0.58 -10.50 4.08
N GLN A 8 -0.27 -9.48 3.96
CA GLN A 8 -1.35 -9.24 4.91
C GLN A 8 -2.58 -8.75 4.16
N ASP A 9 -3.73 -8.94 4.78
CA ASP A 9 -4.98 -8.41 4.26
C ASP A 9 -5.35 -7.15 5.02
N PHE A 10 -5.90 -6.19 4.31
CA PHE A 10 -6.42 -4.97 4.91
C PHE A 10 -7.92 -4.91 4.61
N THR A 11 -8.74 -4.98 5.64
CA THR A 11 -10.20 -4.94 5.48
C THR A 11 -10.67 -3.50 5.39
N LEU A 12 -11.27 -3.16 4.25
CA LEU A 12 -11.75 -1.82 3.99
C LEU A 12 -13.23 -1.73 4.36
N HIS A 13 -13.56 -0.79 5.23
CA HIS A 13 -14.94 -0.57 5.67
C HIS A 13 -15.57 0.64 4.99
N THR A 14 -14.82 1.33 4.14
CA THR A 14 -15.27 2.48 3.38
C THR A 14 -15.20 2.16 1.90
N GLU A 15 -15.65 3.08 1.06
CA GLU A 15 -15.64 2.86 -0.39
C GLU A 15 -14.21 2.80 -0.96
N TYR A 16 -13.31 3.56 -0.39
CA TYR A 16 -11.91 3.57 -0.81
C TYR A 16 -11.02 4.08 0.32
N ILE A 17 -9.71 3.91 0.14
CA ILE A 17 -8.70 4.48 1.02
C ILE A 17 -7.59 5.06 0.13
N ASP A 18 -7.04 6.22 0.50
CA ASP A 18 -5.90 6.79 -0.21
C ASP A 18 -4.66 5.95 0.03
N LEU A 19 -3.79 5.87 -0.98
CA LEU A 19 -2.55 5.09 -0.89
C LEU A 19 -1.71 5.49 0.32
N SER A 20 -1.51 6.80 0.56
CA SER A 20 -0.72 7.25 1.70
C SER A 20 -1.37 6.85 3.03
N GLN A 21 -2.68 6.88 3.10
CA GLN A 21 -3.39 6.44 4.30
C GLN A 21 -3.26 4.93 4.52
N LEU A 22 -3.28 4.15 3.43
CA LEU A 22 -3.08 2.72 3.53
C LEU A 22 -1.70 2.38 4.07
N LEU A 23 -0.65 3.04 3.58
CA LEU A 23 0.72 2.79 4.05
C LEU A 23 0.84 3.07 5.54
N LYS A 24 0.17 4.10 6.01
CA LYS A 24 0.14 4.43 7.43
C LYS A 24 -0.67 3.39 8.23
N ALA A 25 -1.85 3.04 7.74
CA ALA A 25 -2.72 2.08 8.42
C ALA A 25 -2.12 0.68 8.47
N ALA A 26 -1.38 0.29 7.45
CA ALA A 26 -0.70 -1.01 7.40
C ALA A 26 0.57 -1.07 8.26
N GLY A 27 0.98 0.06 8.83
CA GLY A 27 2.14 0.10 9.71
C GLY A 27 3.46 0.34 9.02
N PHE A 28 3.48 0.63 7.71
CA PHE A 28 4.72 0.88 6.98
C PHE A 28 5.24 2.30 7.18
N ALA A 29 4.35 3.25 7.40
CA ALA A 29 4.69 4.64 7.62
C ALA A 29 4.16 5.10 8.96
N MET A 30 4.95 5.93 9.65
CA MET A 30 4.56 6.48 10.95
C MET A 30 3.75 7.76 10.81
N SER A 31 3.76 8.37 9.64
CA SER A 31 3.04 9.61 9.39
C SER A 31 2.63 9.69 7.92
N GLY A 32 1.70 10.59 7.61
CA GLY A 32 1.29 10.84 6.24
C GLY A 32 2.44 11.37 5.39
N GLY A 33 3.31 12.20 5.97
CA GLY A 33 4.47 12.73 5.27
C GLY A 33 5.46 11.63 4.88
N GLU A 34 5.71 10.69 5.78
CA GLU A 34 6.58 9.56 5.49
C GLU A 34 5.97 8.69 4.39
N ALA A 35 4.67 8.43 4.46
CA ALA A 35 3.98 7.64 3.44
C ALA A 35 4.13 8.29 2.06
N LYS A 36 3.95 9.61 1.98
CA LYS A 36 4.09 10.34 0.72
C LYS A 36 5.52 10.27 0.18
N MET A 37 6.49 10.30 1.07
CA MET A 37 7.90 10.17 0.69
C MET A 37 8.17 8.80 0.08
N PHE A 38 7.64 7.73 0.65
CA PHE A 38 7.81 6.38 0.10
C PHE A 38 7.24 6.27 -1.32
N VAL A 39 6.08 6.88 -1.55
CA VAL A 39 5.48 6.88 -2.88
C VAL A 39 6.36 7.66 -3.86
N THR A 40 6.83 8.82 -3.45
CA THR A 40 7.69 9.68 -4.27
C THR A 40 9.01 9.00 -4.63
N GLU A 41 9.56 8.20 -3.71
CA GLU A 41 10.82 7.50 -3.93
C GLU A 41 10.69 6.22 -4.75
N GLY A 42 9.47 5.89 -5.18
CA GLY A 42 9.26 4.72 -6.02
C GLY A 42 9.26 3.40 -5.28
N LEU A 43 8.99 3.41 -3.99
CA LEU A 43 9.00 2.20 -3.16
C LEU A 43 7.66 1.46 -3.17
N VAL A 44 6.65 1.99 -3.83
CA VAL A 44 5.30 1.46 -3.77
C VAL A 44 4.81 1.06 -5.15
N MET A 45 4.26 -0.14 -5.23
CA MET A 45 3.61 -0.65 -6.43
C MET A 45 2.15 -0.93 -6.13
N VAL A 46 1.28 -0.69 -7.09
CA VAL A 46 -0.15 -1.02 -7.00
C VAL A 46 -0.50 -1.90 -8.18
N ASN A 47 -1.02 -3.07 -7.90
CA ASN A 47 -1.42 -4.04 -8.94
C ASN A 47 -0.29 -4.36 -9.91
N GLY A 48 0.94 -4.46 -9.39
CA GLY A 48 2.10 -4.84 -10.19
C GLY A 48 2.79 -3.71 -10.93
N GLU A 49 2.34 -2.47 -10.77
CA GLU A 49 2.92 -1.32 -11.43
C GLU A 49 3.38 -0.26 -10.43
N PRO A 50 4.51 0.41 -10.69
CA PRO A 50 4.95 1.51 -9.82
C PRO A 50 3.88 2.60 -9.75
N GLU A 51 3.61 3.09 -8.56
CA GLU A 51 2.61 4.13 -8.36
C GLU A 51 3.26 5.39 -7.82
N SER A 52 3.08 6.50 -8.50
CA SER A 52 3.62 7.80 -8.07
C SER A 52 2.56 8.74 -7.49
N ARG A 53 1.29 8.36 -7.56
CA ARG A 53 0.21 9.20 -7.06
C ARG A 53 -0.02 8.93 -5.57
N LYS A 54 0.26 9.89 -4.74
CA LYS A 54 0.15 9.78 -3.28
C LYS A 54 -1.28 9.56 -2.82
N ARG A 55 -2.23 10.09 -3.58
CA ARG A 55 -3.65 10.02 -3.24
C ARG A 55 -4.42 9.07 -4.14
N ARG A 56 -3.73 8.08 -4.71
CA ARG A 56 -4.45 7.07 -5.46
C ARG A 56 -5.50 6.41 -4.58
N LYS A 57 -6.73 6.33 -5.07
CA LYS A 57 -7.82 5.67 -4.37
C LYS A 57 -7.73 4.18 -4.56
N LEU A 58 -7.66 3.45 -3.47
CA LEU A 58 -7.58 2.00 -3.46
C LEU A 58 -8.93 1.42 -3.03
N ARG A 59 -9.33 0.36 -3.68
CA ARG A 59 -10.60 -0.31 -3.43
C ARG A 59 -10.38 -1.79 -3.21
N GLY A 60 -11.42 -2.49 -2.82
CA GLY A 60 -11.35 -3.94 -2.68
C GLY A 60 -10.86 -4.60 -3.95
N GLY A 61 -9.93 -5.53 -3.83
CA GLY A 61 -9.29 -6.20 -4.95
C GLY A 61 -7.96 -5.61 -5.35
N ASP A 62 -7.62 -4.39 -4.89
CA ASP A 62 -6.32 -3.81 -5.18
C ASP A 62 -5.24 -4.44 -4.30
N VAL A 63 -4.04 -4.56 -4.87
CA VAL A 63 -2.88 -5.14 -4.18
C VAL A 63 -1.76 -4.11 -4.17
N VAL A 64 -1.24 -3.83 -2.98
CA VAL A 64 -0.15 -2.88 -2.78
C VAL A 64 1.09 -3.64 -2.36
N VAL A 65 2.23 -3.33 -2.98
CA VAL A 65 3.52 -3.89 -2.60
C VAL A 65 4.43 -2.74 -2.17
N PHE A 66 5.01 -2.87 -0.98
CA PHE A 66 5.91 -1.87 -0.42
C PHE A 66 7.33 -2.44 -0.34
N ASN A 67 8.25 -1.71 -0.94
CA ASN A 67 9.69 -2.01 -0.88
C ASN A 67 10.04 -3.44 -1.28
N ASN A 68 9.25 -4.05 -2.16
CA ASN A 68 9.42 -5.43 -2.62
C ASN A 68 9.45 -6.48 -1.50
N GLU A 69 9.03 -6.10 -0.29
CA GLU A 69 9.08 -6.98 0.88
C GLU A 69 7.70 -7.27 1.46
N HIS A 70 6.78 -6.34 1.31
CA HIS A 70 5.47 -6.42 1.95
C HIS A 70 4.36 -6.28 0.92
N LYS A 71 3.39 -7.17 1.00
CA LYS A 71 2.23 -7.16 0.13
C LYS A 71 0.97 -6.98 0.98
N VAL A 72 0.12 -6.06 0.55
CA VAL A 72 -1.17 -5.82 1.21
C VAL A 72 -2.29 -6.04 0.21
N CYS A 73 -3.18 -6.96 0.52
CA CYS A 73 -4.38 -7.20 -0.29
C CYS A 73 -5.54 -6.46 0.34
N ILE A 74 -6.20 -5.60 -0.43
CA ILE A 74 -7.34 -4.85 0.08
C ILE A 74 -8.60 -5.66 -0.15
N ILE A 75 -9.30 -5.96 0.95
CA ILE A 75 -10.54 -6.71 0.89
C ILE A 75 -11.67 -5.86 1.45
N THR A 76 -12.87 -6.13 1.00
CA THR A 76 -14.07 -5.45 1.49
C THR A 76 -14.90 -6.38 2.34
N THR A 77 -15.64 -5.79 3.28
CA THR A 77 -16.57 -6.55 4.11
C THR A 77 -17.91 -6.69 3.42
#